data_fc45b4a8ca19369cfd9f838670b75542
#
_entry.id   fc45b4a8ca19369cfd9f838670b75542
#
_cell.length_a   1.000
_cell.length_b   1.000
_cell.length_c   1.000
_cell.angle_alpha   90.00
_cell.angle_beta   90.00
_cell.angle_gamma   90.00
#
_symmetry.space_group_name_H-M   'P 1'
#
loop_
_entity.id
_entity.type
_entity.pdbx_description
1 polymer ?
#
loop_
_entity_poly.entity_id
_entity_poly.type
_entity_poly.pdbx_seq_one_letter_code
_entity_poly.pdbx_strand_id
1 'polypeptide(L)'
;MPNLLIPCSGPGTRSTGYTKFHKALIRIGDCAVIDHIINSFENIEKIYITLGYEADYVKEYIEHAGYTNVEFIPIENYTNSQIASFKQIPSYVFDEPLYYNACDNWSTRVGVAEHNTYYTCKPDNDEYYDTSEWGVYSGISFIKDSKQ
;
A
#
# COMPACT_ATOMS: atom_id res chain seq x y z
N MET A 1 -8.76 -13.56 -10.13
CA MET A 1 -8.22 -13.17 -8.82
C MET A 1 -7.89 -11.68 -8.84
N PRO A 2 -8.11 -10.94 -7.75
CA PRO A 2 -7.79 -9.52 -7.72
C PRO A 2 -6.28 -9.28 -7.67
N ASN A 3 -5.88 -8.06 -8.02
CA ASN A 3 -4.51 -7.56 -7.88
C ASN A 3 -4.37 -6.75 -6.59
N LEU A 4 -3.15 -6.43 -6.22
CA LEU A 4 -2.83 -5.61 -5.05
C LEU A 4 -1.94 -4.43 -5.49
N LEU A 5 -2.27 -3.23 -5.08
CA LEU A 5 -1.45 -2.03 -5.27
C LEU A 5 -0.93 -1.54 -3.92
N ILE A 6 0.39 -1.43 -3.81
CA ILE A 6 1.06 -0.88 -2.62
C ILE A 6 1.85 0.37 -3.04
N PRO A 7 1.43 1.57 -2.64
CA PRO A 7 2.14 2.80 -2.99
C PRO A 7 3.35 3.00 -2.08
N CYS A 8 4.55 2.91 -2.64
CA CYS A 8 5.81 3.06 -1.92
C CYS A 8 6.65 4.26 -2.41
N SER A 9 6.06 5.18 -3.16
CA SER A 9 6.81 6.27 -3.79
C SER A 9 7.05 7.49 -2.89
N GLY A 10 6.24 7.68 -1.85
CA GLY A 10 6.31 8.86 -0.99
C GLY A 10 7.58 8.92 -0.13
N PRO A 11 8.11 10.13 0.16
CA PRO A 11 9.36 10.29 0.90
C PRO A 11 9.27 9.97 2.40
N GLY A 12 8.06 9.81 2.98
CA GLY A 12 7.88 9.45 4.37
C GLY A 12 8.47 10.47 5.35
N THR A 13 8.30 11.76 5.12
CA THR A 13 8.94 12.85 5.87
C THR A 13 8.69 12.79 7.37
N ARG A 14 7.54 12.26 7.80
CA ARG A 14 7.20 12.11 9.22
C ARG A 14 8.03 11.04 9.93
N SER A 15 8.55 10.06 9.20
CA SER A 15 9.32 8.95 9.75
C SER A 15 10.84 9.14 9.66
N THR A 16 11.34 10.13 8.93
CA THR A 16 12.78 10.36 8.71
C THR A 16 13.57 10.63 10.00
N GLY A 17 12.93 11.14 11.04
CA GLY A 17 13.55 11.34 12.36
C GLY A 17 13.71 10.06 13.17
N TYR A 18 13.04 8.98 12.80
CA TYR A 18 12.98 7.73 13.55
C TYR A 18 13.68 6.56 12.86
N THR A 19 13.83 6.63 11.55
CA THR A 19 14.43 5.56 10.77
C THR A 19 15.21 6.12 9.58
N LYS A 20 16.29 5.42 9.23
CA LYS A 20 17.07 5.67 8.02
C LYS A 20 16.54 4.87 6.83
N PHE A 21 15.62 3.95 7.07
CA PHE A 21 15.07 3.07 6.05
C PHE A 21 13.74 3.58 5.52
N HIS A 22 13.41 3.20 4.29
CA HIS A 22 12.07 3.38 3.77
C HIS A 22 11.06 2.72 4.73
N LYS A 23 9.94 3.38 5.00
CA LYS A 23 8.96 2.88 5.96
C LYS A 23 8.40 1.50 5.64
N ALA A 24 8.27 1.15 4.35
CA ALA A 24 7.85 -0.18 3.92
C ALA A 24 8.88 -1.28 4.24
N LEU A 25 10.13 -0.92 4.47
CA LEU A 25 11.23 -1.84 4.78
C LEU A 25 11.57 -1.92 6.26
N ILE A 26 10.86 -1.19 7.11
CA ILE A 26 11.03 -1.29 8.57
C ILE A 26 10.71 -2.71 8.99
N ARG A 27 11.61 -3.31 9.74
CA ARG A 27 11.47 -4.68 10.18
C ARG A 27 10.60 -4.78 11.42
N ILE A 28 9.57 -5.59 11.36
CA ILE A 28 8.66 -5.88 12.47
C ILE A 28 8.63 -7.40 12.66
N GLY A 29 9.29 -7.87 13.72
CA GLY A 29 9.47 -9.32 13.91
C GLY A 29 10.43 -9.89 12.88
N ASP A 30 9.98 -10.90 12.15
CA ASP A 30 10.83 -11.67 11.22
C ASP A 30 10.94 -11.07 9.82
N CYS A 31 10.09 -10.10 9.46
CA CYS A 31 10.05 -9.55 8.11
C CYS A 31 9.72 -8.06 8.10
N ALA A 32 9.85 -7.44 6.93
CA ALA A 32 9.55 -6.03 6.74
C ALA A 32 8.04 -5.77 6.70
N VAL A 33 7.64 -4.51 6.91
CA VAL A 33 6.25 -4.08 6.83
C VAL A 33 5.60 -4.52 5.52
N ILE A 34 6.31 -4.38 4.39
CA ILE A 34 5.77 -4.77 3.08
C ILE A 34 5.44 -6.26 2.99
N ASP A 35 6.21 -7.12 3.65
CA ASP A 35 5.92 -8.55 3.71
C ASP A 35 4.63 -8.82 4.50
N HIS A 36 4.44 -8.11 5.62
CA HIS A 36 3.20 -8.20 6.39
C HIS A 36 1.99 -7.78 5.56
N ILE A 37 2.13 -6.73 4.77
CA ILE A 37 1.07 -6.27 3.87
C ILE A 37 0.73 -7.36 2.86
N ILE A 38 1.71 -7.86 2.13
CA ILE A 38 1.50 -8.88 1.09
C ILE A 38 0.86 -10.15 1.68
N ASN A 39 1.35 -10.60 2.84
CA ASN A 39 0.86 -11.80 3.50
C ASN A 39 -0.53 -11.65 4.11
N SER A 40 -1.05 -10.44 4.26
CA SER A 40 -2.40 -10.21 4.76
C SER A 40 -3.51 -10.47 3.74
N PHE A 41 -3.15 -10.58 2.47
CA PHE A 41 -4.08 -10.85 1.37
C PHE A 41 -3.96 -12.29 0.89
N GLU A 42 -5.10 -12.90 0.59
CA GLU A 42 -5.18 -14.23 -0.01
C GLU A 42 -5.51 -14.11 -1.51
N ASN A 43 -4.97 -15.01 -2.32
CA ASN A 43 -5.31 -15.15 -3.73
C ASN A 43 -5.10 -13.88 -4.56
N ILE A 44 -3.96 -13.24 -4.40
CA ILE A 44 -3.55 -12.10 -5.22
C ILE A 44 -2.86 -12.61 -6.48
N GLU A 45 -3.32 -12.13 -7.65
CA GLU A 45 -2.73 -12.48 -8.94
C GLU A 45 -1.44 -11.69 -9.19
N LYS A 46 -1.53 -10.38 -9.16
CA LYS A 46 -0.39 -9.48 -9.40
C LYS A 46 -0.29 -8.41 -8.31
N ILE A 47 0.94 -8.07 -7.97
CA ILE A 47 1.25 -7.02 -7.00
C ILE A 47 1.91 -5.86 -7.74
N TYR A 48 1.30 -4.69 -7.68
CA TYR A 48 1.87 -3.44 -8.20
C TYR A 48 2.48 -2.65 -7.05
N ILE A 49 3.74 -2.25 -7.20
CA ILE A 49 4.44 -1.44 -6.20
C ILE A 49 4.94 -0.17 -6.87
N THR A 50 4.46 0.99 -6.44
CA THR A 50 4.98 2.25 -6.93
C THR A 50 6.31 2.56 -6.26
N LEU A 51 7.27 3.06 -7.04
CA LEU A 51 8.62 3.37 -6.60
C LEU A 51 8.93 4.86 -6.82
N GLY A 52 9.55 5.46 -5.84
CA GLY A 52 10.01 6.85 -5.90
C GLY A 52 11.15 7.06 -4.92
N TYR A 53 10.85 7.55 -3.72
CA TYR A 53 11.85 7.69 -2.67
C TYR A 53 12.49 6.34 -2.32
N GLU A 54 13.81 6.29 -2.34
CA GLU A 54 14.58 5.06 -2.08
C GLU A 54 14.15 3.86 -2.94
N ALA A 55 13.78 4.12 -4.19
CA ALA A 55 13.25 3.11 -5.12
C ALA A 55 14.15 1.88 -5.24
N ASP A 56 15.46 2.07 -5.34
CA ASP A 56 16.42 0.97 -5.51
C ASP A 56 16.41 0.03 -4.29
N TYR A 57 16.29 0.56 -3.09
CA TYR A 57 16.23 -0.26 -1.87
C TYR A 57 14.95 -1.10 -1.81
N VAL A 58 13.81 -0.50 -2.12
CA VAL A 58 12.53 -1.20 -2.12
C VAL A 58 12.54 -2.31 -3.19
N LYS A 59 12.97 -1.98 -4.39
CA LYS A 59 13.05 -2.92 -5.51
C LYS A 59 13.97 -4.10 -5.18
N GLU A 60 15.17 -3.82 -4.69
CA GLU A 60 16.14 -4.83 -4.31
C GLU A 60 15.61 -5.77 -3.23
N TYR A 61 14.97 -5.21 -2.21
CA TYR A 61 14.36 -6.01 -1.14
C TYR A 61 13.32 -6.99 -1.70
N ILE A 62 12.42 -6.51 -2.54
CA ILE A 62 11.35 -7.33 -3.12
C ILE A 62 11.93 -8.42 -4.04
N GLU A 63 12.92 -8.10 -4.85
CA GLU A 63 13.58 -9.07 -5.72
C GLU A 63 14.27 -10.17 -4.90
N HIS A 64 14.95 -9.82 -3.81
CA HIS A 64 15.61 -10.79 -2.92
C HIS A 64 14.61 -11.62 -2.09
N ALA A 65 13.45 -11.07 -1.79
CA ALA A 65 12.40 -11.78 -1.06
C ALA A 65 11.75 -12.92 -1.88
N GLY A 66 11.98 -12.94 -3.20
CA GLY A 66 11.53 -14.02 -4.07
C GLY A 66 10.10 -13.91 -4.57
N TYR A 67 9.46 -12.76 -4.45
CA TYR A 67 8.15 -12.53 -5.07
C TYR A 67 8.27 -12.55 -6.59
N THR A 68 7.45 -13.36 -7.26
CA THR A 68 7.52 -13.56 -8.71
C THR A 68 6.45 -12.82 -9.49
N ASN A 69 5.41 -12.33 -8.79
CA ASN A 69 4.23 -11.70 -9.39
C ASN A 69 4.19 -10.18 -9.16
N VAL A 70 5.34 -9.54 -9.04
CA VAL A 70 5.46 -8.09 -8.77
C VAL A 70 5.78 -7.32 -10.04
N GLU A 71 5.07 -6.22 -10.24
CA GLU A 71 5.37 -5.20 -11.24
C GLU A 71 5.67 -3.88 -10.55
N PHE A 72 6.81 -3.27 -10.86
CA PHE A 72 7.21 -1.98 -10.32
C PHE A 72 6.75 -0.85 -11.22
N ILE A 73 6.19 0.20 -10.62
CA ILE A 73 5.72 1.40 -11.32
C ILE A 73 6.54 2.60 -10.83
N PRO A 74 7.48 3.09 -11.63
CA PRO A 74 8.28 4.25 -11.24
C PRO A 74 7.42 5.53 -11.24
N ILE A 75 7.59 6.34 -10.21
CA ILE A 75 6.90 7.62 -10.03
C ILE A 75 7.94 8.75 -10.05
N GLU A 76 7.75 9.70 -10.95
CA GLU A 76 8.57 10.91 -11.00
C GLU A 76 7.98 11.99 -10.08
N ASN A 77 8.83 12.90 -9.60
CA ASN A 77 8.41 14.00 -8.73
C ASN A 77 7.56 13.54 -7.52
N TYR A 78 7.98 12.45 -6.90
CA TYR A 78 7.27 11.82 -5.79
C TYR A 78 7.16 12.70 -4.52
N THR A 79 7.89 13.80 -4.45
CA THR A 79 7.81 14.78 -3.36
C THR A 79 6.59 15.71 -3.47
N ASN A 80 5.91 15.69 -4.59
CA ASN A 80 4.66 16.40 -4.79
C ASN A 80 3.52 15.74 -3.98
N SER A 81 2.28 16.03 -4.31
CA SER A 81 1.15 15.44 -3.63
C SER A 81 0.98 13.94 -3.95
N GLN A 82 0.33 13.22 -3.06
CA GLN A 82 -0.07 11.83 -3.27
C GLN A 82 -0.96 11.68 -4.53
N ILE A 83 -1.83 12.67 -4.78
CA ILE A 83 -2.68 12.68 -5.98
C ILE A 83 -1.85 12.75 -7.26
N ALA A 84 -0.79 13.58 -7.27
CA ALA A 84 0.12 13.67 -8.42
C ALA A 84 0.84 12.35 -8.69
N SER A 85 1.22 11.62 -7.65
CA SER A 85 1.80 10.28 -7.78
C SER A 85 0.78 9.28 -8.34
N PHE A 86 -0.45 9.31 -7.86
CA PHE A 86 -1.52 8.43 -8.36
C PHE A 86 -1.82 8.62 -9.84
N LYS A 87 -1.77 9.86 -10.33
CA LYS A 87 -2.02 10.17 -11.75
C LYS A 87 -0.97 9.55 -12.68
N GLN A 88 0.18 9.17 -12.17
CA GLN A 88 1.24 8.52 -12.95
C GLN A 88 1.07 7.00 -13.05
N ILE A 89 0.14 6.41 -12.30
CA ILE A 89 -0.13 4.99 -12.36
C ILE A 89 -0.85 4.69 -13.69
N PRO A 90 -0.33 3.74 -14.49
CA PRO A 90 -0.98 3.39 -15.75
C PRO A 90 -2.43 2.92 -15.55
N SER A 91 -3.31 3.31 -16.45
CA SER A 91 -4.74 3.01 -16.36
C SER A 91 -5.05 1.51 -16.30
N TYR A 92 -4.23 0.68 -16.93
CA TYR A 92 -4.45 -0.78 -16.93
C TYR A 92 -4.42 -1.39 -15.52
N VAL A 93 -3.77 -0.74 -14.56
CA VAL A 93 -3.76 -1.21 -13.16
C VAL A 93 -5.19 -1.25 -12.58
N PHE A 94 -6.05 -0.37 -13.06
CA PHE A 94 -7.42 -0.22 -12.59
C PHE A 94 -8.46 -0.97 -13.45
N ASP A 95 -8.02 -1.71 -14.45
CA ASP A 95 -8.93 -2.46 -15.32
C ASP A 95 -9.45 -3.74 -14.66
N GLU A 96 -8.71 -4.29 -13.72
CA GLU A 96 -9.06 -5.48 -12.95
C GLU A 96 -9.39 -5.14 -11.50
N PRO A 97 -10.15 -5.97 -10.79
CA PRO A 97 -10.40 -5.76 -9.37
C PRO A 97 -9.10 -5.61 -8.59
N LEU A 98 -9.02 -4.59 -7.73
CA LEU A 98 -7.80 -4.14 -7.13
C LEU A 98 -7.97 -3.88 -5.63
N TYR A 99 -7.12 -4.52 -4.81
CA TYR A 99 -6.90 -4.09 -3.44
C TYR A 99 -5.85 -2.99 -3.43
N TYR A 100 -6.06 -1.99 -2.60
CA TYR A 100 -5.11 -0.94 -2.27
C TYR A 100 -4.74 -1.05 -0.81
N ASN A 101 -3.45 -1.00 -0.49
CA ASN A 101 -2.97 -0.95 0.89
C ASN A 101 -1.80 0.03 0.98
N ALA A 102 -1.95 1.07 1.79
CA ALA A 102 -0.85 1.98 2.06
C ALA A 102 0.38 1.23 2.60
N CYS A 103 1.58 1.74 2.33
CA CYS A 103 2.82 1.01 2.63
C CYS A 103 3.27 1.06 4.09
N ASP A 104 2.51 1.67 4.98
CA ASP A 104 2.87 1.91 6.37
C ASP A 104 1.88 1.30 7.39
N ASN A 105 0.91 0.55 6.94
CA ASN A 105 -0.02 -0.17 7.82
C ASN A 105 -0.41 -1.52 7.23
N TRP A 106 -0.86 -2.42 8.07
CA TRP A 106 -1.32 -3.74 7.63
C TRP A 106 -2.35 -4.32 8.62
N SER A 107 -3.09 -5.28 8.14
CA SER A 107 -3.95 -6.15 8.96
C SER A 107 -3.36 -7.55 8.99
N THR A 108 -3.69 -8.33 9.99
CA THR A 108 -3.29 -9.75 10.04
C THR A 108 -3.95 -10.56 8.92
N ARG A 109 -5.15 -10.15 8.54
CA ARG A 109 -5.90 -10.76 7.45
C ARG A 109 -6.87 -9.74 6.88
N VAL A 110 -6.86 -9.56 5.57
CA VAL A 110 -7.85 -8.73 4.87
C VAL A 110 -8.95 -9.65 4.32
N GLY A 111 -10.18 -9.38 4.73
CA GLY A 111 -11.35 -10.13 4.26
C GLY A 111 -11.61 -9.93 2.78
N VAL A 112 -12.17 -10.95 2.14
CA VAL A 112 -12.57 -10.88 0.73
C VAL A 112 -13.71 -9.89 0.55
N ALA A 113 -13.58 -8.98 -0.43
CA ALA A 113 -14.59 -8.00 -0.79
C ALA A 113 -15.23 -8.35 -2.12
N GLU A 114 -16.53 -8.11 -2.24
CA GLU A 114 -17.31 -8.35 -3.48
C GLU A 114 -17.74 -7.05 -4.17
N HIS A 115 -17.67 -5.95 -3.47
CA HIS A 115 -18.05 -4.60 -3.94
C HIS A 115 -16.93 -3.61 -3.61
N ASN A 116 -17.00 -2.42 -4.20
CA ASN A 116 -16.11 -1.33 -3.81
C ASN A 116 -16.21 -1.11 -2.30
N THR A 117 -15.10 -1.23 -1.61
CA THR A 117 -15.05 -1.30 -0.15
C THR A 117 -13.86 -0.50 0.37
N TYR A 118 -14.04 0.21 1.46
CA TYR A 118 -12.93 0.68 2.26
C TYR A 118 -13.01 0.06 3.66
N TYR A 119 -11.87 -0.29 4.20
CA TYR A 119 -11.77 -0.93 5.50
C TYR A 119 -11.51 0.11 6.57
N THR A 120 -12.17 -0.03 7.70
CA THR A 120 -12.05 0.88 8.83
C THR A 120 -11.50 0.16 10.06
N CYS A 121 -10.95 0.92 10.98
CA CYS A 121 -10.53 0.43 12.30
C CYS A 121 -11.07 1.36 13.37
N LYS A 122 -11.14 0.86 14.61
CA LYS A 122 -11.41 1.70 15.76
C LYS A 122 -10.16 2.49 16.10
N PRO A 123 -10.25 3.83 16.27
CA PRO A 123 -9.10 4.59 16.72
C PRO A 123 -8.78 4.27 18.19
N ASP A 124 -7.50 4.18 18.49
CA ASP A 124 -7.04 4.01 19.89
C ASP A 124 -7.17 5.33 20.67
N ASN A 125 -7.23 6.45 19.95
CA ASN A 125 -7.29 7.79 20.52
C ASN A 125 -8.09 8.73 19.60
N ASP A 126 -9.21 9.22 20.08
CA ASP A 126 -10.12 10.11 19.34
C ASP A 126 -9.57 11.52 19.11
N GLU A 127 -8.50 11.92 19.79
CA GLU A 127 -7.97 13.29 19.71
C GLU A 127 -7.37 13.65 18.34
N TYR A 128 -6.94 12.66 17.56
CA TYR A 128 -6.20 12.88 16.31
C TYR A 128 -6.98 12.54 15.06
N TYR A 129 -8.18 12.01 15.17
CA TYR A 129 -8.94 11.48 14.04
C TYR A 129 -10.35 12.02 14.00
N ASP A 130 -10.78 12.43 12.82
CA ASP A 130 -12.18 12.69 12.57
C ASP A 130 -12.88 11.33 12.43
N THR A 131 -13.55 10.92 13.50
CA THR A 131 -14.21 9.62 13.57
C THR A 131 -15.64 9.74 13.06
N SER A 132 -15.98 8.99 12.02
CA SER A 132 -17.35 8.72 11.62
C SER A 132 -17.94 7.56 12.41
N GLU A 133 -19.23 7.29 12.27
CA GLU A 133 -19.86 6.10 12.83
C GLU A 133 -19.23 4.79 12.32
N TRP A 134 -18.52 4.84 11.19
CA TRP A 134 -17.87 3.71 10.53
C TRP A 134 -16.44 3.47 11.02
N GLY A 135 -15.88 4.34 11.87
CA GLY A 135 -14.50 4.29 12.33
C GLY A 135 -13.55 5.09 11.44
N VAL A 136 -12.26 4.89 11.67
CA VAL A 136 -11.17 5.57 10.94
C VAL A 136 -10.76 4.73 9.74
N TYR A 137 -10.54 5.37 8.58
CA TYR A 137 -10.02 4.69 7.39
C TYR A 137 -8.66 4.05 7.67
N SER A 138 -8.54 2.77 7.38
CA SER A 138 -7.34 1.97 7.69
C SER A 138 -6.21 2.12 6.67
N GLY A 139 -6.44 2.78 5.54
CA GLY A 139 -5.51 2.79 4.42
C GLY A 139 -5.62 1.57 3.50
N ILE A 140 -6.67 0.76 3.67
CA ILE A 140 -6.93 -0.44 2.87
C ILE A 140 -8.28 -0.27 2.16
N SER A 141 -8.30 -0.51 0.86
CA SER A 141 -9.51 -0.43 0.02
C SER A 141 -9.56 -1.55 -0.99
N PHE A 142 -10.75 -1.86 -1.46
CA PHE A 142 -10.98 -2.74 -2.59
C PHE A 142 -11.76 -1.97 -3.67
N ILE A 143 -11.25 -1.98 -4.88
CA ILE A 143 -11.84 -1.33 -6.04
C ILE A 143 -12.19 -2.43 -7.04
N LYS A 144 -13.49 -2.75 -7.14
CA LYS A 144 -13.99 -3.73 -8.08
C LYS A 144 -14.22 -3.10 -9.46
N ASP A 145 -14.71 -1.87 -9.45
CA ASP A 145 -15.01 -1.10 -10.66
C ASP A 145 -14.56 0.35 -10.44
N SER A 146 -13.53 0.75 -11.17
CA SER A 146 -12.97 2.11 -11.08
C SER A 146 -13.86 3.18 -11.71
N LYS A 147 -14.92 2.79 -12.42
CA LYS A 147 -15.88 3.71 -13.03
C LYS A 147 -17.03 4.10 -12.09
N GLN A 148 -17.11 3.46 -10.97
CA GLN A 148 -17.98 3.82 -9.87
C GLN A 148 -17.26 4.77 -8.93
#